data_70dd4648571bde75b1a0a3a8f2710511
#
_entry.id   70dd4648571bde75b1a0a3a8f2710511
#
_cell.length_a   1.000
_cell.length_b   1.000
_cell.length_c   1.000
_cell.angle_alpha   90.00
_cell.angle_beta   90.00
_cell.angle_gamma   90.00
#
_symmetry.space_group_name_H-M   'P 1'
#
loop_
_entity.id
_entity.type
_entity.pdbx_description
1 polymer ?
#
loop_
_entity_poly.entity_id
_entity_poly.type
_entity_poly.pdbx_seq_one_letter_code
_entity_poly.pdbx_strand_id
1 'polypeptide(L)'
;MLGNCPDWRQMARLDHTPDVTYRRAWTMAELGSRVFVSTLPSGRVYSYQAGQTASWNTSFPTGWRHVAAVKHKGQLRLYVDGRQVAESESFDAGQYDLTSDAPLRIGLGSSDYFAGRLSQVRLYRRALNPAEVGRLAGAK
;
A
#
# COMPACT_ATOMS: atom_id res chain seq x y z
N MET A 1 -3.30 28.86 10.59
CA MET A 1 -4.20 28.73 9.41
C MET A 1 -3.81 27.45 8.69
N LEU A 2 -4.65 26.44 8.76
CA LEU A 2 -4.49 25.24 7.92
C LEU A 2 -4.86 25.68 6.52
N GLY A 3 -3.89 25.65 5.60
CA GLY A 3 -4.12 25.98 4.19
C GLY A 3 -5.26 25.13 3.63
N ASN A 4 -6.06 25.74 2.77
CA ASN A 4 -7.10 25.07 2.01
C ASN A 4 -6.43 23.96 1.17
N CYS A 5 -6.40 22.74 1.68
CA CYS A 5 -5.97 21.58 0.93
C CYS A 5 -7.23 21.06 0.21
N PRO A 6 -7.39 21.26 -1.10
CA PRO A 6 -8.61 20.93 -1.82
C PRO A 6 -8.91 19.41 -1.83
N ASP A 7 -7.94 18.61 -1.43
CA ASP A 7 -8.00 17.14 -1.50
C ASP A 7 -8.44 16.45 -0.20
N TRP A 8 -8.82 17.23 0.82
CA TRP A 8 -9.31 16.66 2.06
C TRP A 8 -10.74 16.13 1.90
N ARG A 9 -10.91 14.83 2.09
CA ARG A 9 -12.19 14.18 2.16
C ARG A 9 -12.42 13.60 3.55
N GLN A 10 -13.53 13.97 4.19
CA GLN A 10 -13.94 13.31 5.43
C GLN A 10 -14.34 11.87 5.11
N MET A 11 -13.61 10.89 5.63
CA MET A 11 -13.87 9.46 5.41
C MET A 11 -14.91 8.91 6.37
N ALA A 12 -14.85 9.31 7.63
CA ALA A 12 -15.81 8.89 8.64
C ALA A 12 -15.86 9.88 9.81
N ARG A 13 -16.92 9.83 10.58
CA ARG A 13 -17.01 10.42 11.91
C ARG A 13 -16.93 9.29 12.94
N LEU A 14 -15.92 9.36 13.79
CA LEU A 14 -15.69 8.35 14.83
C LEU A 14 -16.36 8.76 16.13
N ASP A 15 -16.73 7.76 16.93
CA ASP A 15 -17.27 7.91 18.29
C ASP A 15 -18.50 8.81 18.39
N HIS A 16 -19.67 8.21 18.20
CA HIS A 16 -20.99 8.86 18.34
C HIS A 16 -21.57 8.71 19.76
N THR A 17 -20.76 8.41 20.78
CA THR A 17 -21.24 8.26 22.16
C THR A 17 -21.93 9.55 22.58
N PRO A 18 -23.21 9.52 23.04
CA PRO A 18 -23.91 10.71 23.48
C PRO A 18 -23.27 11.29 24.76
N ASP A 19 -23.58 12.54 25.02
CA ASP A 19 -23.22 13.26 26.27
C ASP A 19 -21.73 13.31 26.64
N VAL A 20 -20.85 13.22 25.64
CA VAL A 20 -19.41 13.32 25.81
C VAL A 20 -18.91 14.68 25.29
N THR A 21 -18.34 15.48 26.19
CA THR A 21 -17.87 16.83 25.88
C THR A 21 -16.56 16.82 25.09
N TYR A 22 -15.65 15.91 25.41
CA TYR A 22 -14.33 15.84 24.78
C TYR A 22 -14.13 14.51 24.04
N ARG A 23 -14.30 14.53 22.72
CA ARG A 23 -13.99 13.41 21.84
C ARG A 23 -12.74 13.72 21.06
N ARG A 24 -11.83 12.76 21.01
CA ARG A 24 -10.62 12.89 20.18
C ARG A 24 -10.10 11.54 19.72
N ALA A 25 -9.51 11.52 18.55
CA ALA A 25 -8.60 10.47 18.17
C ALA A 25 -7.35 10.59 19.03
N TRP A 26 -7.04 9.55 19.79
CA TRP A 26 -5.92 9.57 20.73
C TRP A 26 -4.63 9.12 20.08
N THR A 27 -4.70 8.03 19.36
CA THR A 27 -3.56 7.48 18.62
C THR A 27 -4.02 6.82 17.33
N MET A 28 -3.12 6.78 16.36
CA MET A 28 -3.32 6.09 15.10
C MET A 28 -2.12 5.20 14.81
N ALA A 29 -2.38 4.05 14.20
CA ALA A 29 -1.35 3.13 13.74
C ALA A 29 -1.77 2.56 12.38
N GLU A 30 -0.79 2.28 11.54
CA GLU A 30 -0.97 1.59 10.27
C GLU A 30 -0.43 0.16 10.39
N LEU A 31 -1.22 -0.80 9.92
CA LEU A 31 -0.80 -2.19 9.80
C LEU A 31 -1.31 -2.76 8.47
N GLY A 32 -0.39 -3.14 7.62
CA GLY A 32 -0.72 -3.52 6.24
C GLY A 32 -1.36 -2.36 5.49
N SER A 33 -2.57 -2.55 4.99
CA SER A 33 -3.34 -1.51 4.28
C SER A 33 -4.49 -0.95 5.13
N ARG A 34 -4.46 -1.14 6.45
CA ARG A 34 -5.48 -0.65 7.38
C ARG A 34 -4.89 0.40 8.33
N VAL A 35 -5.66 1.45 8.55
CA VAL A 35 -5.40 2.44 9.60
C VAL A 35 -6.29 2.11 10.79
N PHE A 36 -5.71 2.02 11.96
CA PHE A 36 -6.39 1.84 13.23
C PHE A 36 -6.36 3.15 14.01
N VAL A 37 -7.49 3.53 14.57
CA VAL A 37 -7.64 4.78 15.33
C VAL A 37 -8.30 4.47 16.65
N SER A 38 -7.65 4.80 17.76
CA SER A 38 -8.28 4.75 19.09
C SER A 38 -8.90 6.09 19.44
N THR A 39 -9.98 6.07 20.23
CA THR A 39 -10.70 7.27 20.64
C THR A 39 -10.79 7.38 22.17
N LEU A 40 -10.82 8.62 22.64
CA LEU A 40 -11.12 8.96 24.01
C LEU A 40 -12.40 9.80 24.08
N PRO A 41 -13.18 9.66 25.16
CA PRO A 41 -12.93 8.85 26.37
C PRO A 41 -13.42 7.41 26.27
N SER A 42 -14.08 7.01 25.18
CA SER A 42 -14.78 5.73 25.09
C SER A 42 -13.84 4.51 24.97
N GLY A 43 -12.52 4.72 24.73
CA GLY A 43 -11.55 3.64 24.58
C GLY A 43 -11.83 2.70 23.40
N ARG A 44 -12.56 3.15 22.38
CA ARG A 44 -12.89 2.35 21.20
C ARG A 44 -11.76 2.38 20.19
N VAL A 45 -11.59 1.27 19.48
CA VAL A 45 -10.69 1.17 18.34
C VAL A 45 -11.51 0.99 17.06
N TYR A 46 -11.27 1.87 16.12
CA TYR A 46 -11.86 1.82 14.78
C TYR A 46 -10.79 1.44 13.79
N SER A 47 -11.16 0.77 12.72
CA SER A 47 -10.25 0.49 11.62
C SER A 47 -10.85 0.91 10.28
N TYR A 48 -10.01 1.41 9.40
CA TYR A 48 -10.37 1.83 8.06
C TYR A 48 -9.43 1.19 7.04
N GLN A 49 -10.00 0.68 5.93
CA GLN A 49 -9.21 0.14 4.82
C GLN A 49 -8.67 1.32 3.99
N ALA A 50 -7.38 1.61 4.12
CA ALA A 50 -6.73 2.75 3.46
C ALA A 50 -6.16 2.40 2.09
N GLY A 51 -5.97 1.10 1.79
CA GLY A 51 -5.40 0.66 0.53
C GLY A 51 -5.54 -0.84 0.32
N GLN A 52 -4.83 -1.37 -0.68
CA GLN A 52 -4.70 -2.79 -0.95
C GLN A 52 -3.23 -3.18 -0.92
N THR A 53 -2.94 -4.37 -0.44
CA THR A 53 -1.57 -4.84 -0.31
C THR A 53 -1.43 -6.31 -0.67
N ALA A 54 -0.31 -6.66 -1.26
CA ALA A 54 0.16 -8.04 -1.39
C ALA A 54 1.48 -8.14 -0.62
N SER A 55 1.48 -8.87 0.48
CA SER A 55 2.63 -8.98 1.40
C SER A 55 3.22 -10.37 1.38
N TRP A 56 4.52 -10.46 1.26
CA TRP A 56 5.26 -11.70 1.38
C TRP A 56 5.95 -11.74 2.76
N ASN A 57 5.30 -12.43 3.71
CA ASN A 57 5.69 -12.47 5.11
C ASN A 57 6.82 -13.49 5.38
N THR A 58 7.95 -13.31 4.71
CA THR A 58 9.14 -14.12 4.92
C THR A 58 10.40 -13.27 4.76
N SER A 59 11.53 -13.76 5.23
CA SER A 59 12.80 -13.07 5.06
C SER A 59 13.15 -12.94 3.59
N PHE A 60 13.44 -11.71 3.14
CA PHE A 60 13.85 -11.47 1.76
C PHE A 60 15.21 -12.14 1.51
N PRO A 61 15.35 -12.92 0.43
CA PRO A 61 16.59 -13.62 0.15
C PRO A 61 17.75 -12.65 -0.18
N THR A 62 18.94 -13.00 0.26
CA THR A 62 20.15 -12.20 0.03
C THR A 62 20.56 -12.17 -1.44
N GLY A 63 21.40 -11.19 -1.81
CA GLY A 63 21.93 -11.00 -3.16
C GLY A 63 20.94 -10.33 -4.11
N TRP A 64 21.31 -10.24 -5.39
CA TRP A 64 20.46 -9.66 -6.42
C TRP A 64 19.26 -10.54 -6.69
N ARG A 65 18.09 -9.93 -6.67
CA ARG A 65 16.81 -10.59 -6.94
C ARG A 65 16.00 -9.79 -7.93
N HIS A 66 15.32 -10.47 -8.80
CA HIS A 66 14.31 -9.84 -9.65
C HIS A 66 13.01 -9.70 -8.85
N VAL A 67 12.47 -8.50 -8.77
CA VAL A 67 11.20 -8.22 -8.11
C VAL A 67 10.26 -7.59 -9.11
N ALA A 68 9.02 -8.07 -9.18
CA ALA A 68 7.97 -7.45 -9.97
C ALA A 68 6.66 -7.35 -9.17
N ALA A 69 6.04 -6.19 -9.23
CA ALA A 69 4.69 -5.96 -8.72
C ALA A 69 3.75 -5.74 -9.91
N VAL A 70 2.64 -6.45 -9.93
CA VAL A 70 1.65 -6.38 -11.01
C VAL A 70 0.28 -6.07 -10.43
N LYS A 71 -0.34 -4.97 -10.89
CA LYS A 71 -1.76 -4.71 -10.69
C LYS A 71 -2.52 -5.15 -11.94
N HIS A 72 -3.44 -6.08 -11.79
CA HIS A 72 -4.32 -6.51 -12.86
C HIS A 72 -5.76 -6.55 -12.39
N LYS A 73 -6.60 -5.71 -13.00
CA LYS A 73 -7.99 -5.55 -12.55
C LYS A 73 -8.03 -5.25 -11.05
N GLY A 74 -8.73 -6.06 -10.28
CA GLY A 74 -8.88 -5.95 -8.83
C GLY A 74 -7.92 -6.82 -8.03
N GLN A 75 -6.69 -7.04 -8.48
CA GLN A 75 -5.69 -7.82 -7.75
C GLN A 75 -4.29 -7.23 -7.87
N LEU A 76 -3.52 -7.35 -6.79
CA LEU A 76 -2.08 -7.10 -6.75
C LEU A 76 -1.35 -8.43 -6.67
N ARG A 77 -0.27 -8.59 -7.42
CA ARG A 77 0.59 -9.78 -7.38
C ARG A 77 2.04 -9.35 -7.22
N LEU A 78 2.73 -10.02 -6.33
CA LEU A 78 4.16 -9.83 -6.11
C LEU A 78 4.92 -11.06 -6.60
N TYR A 79 6.01 -10.81 -7.31
CA TYR A 79 6.88 -11.85 -7.85
C TYR A 79 8.30 -11.63 -7.37
N VAL A 80 8.97 -12.72 -7.02
CA VAL A 80 10.40 -12.75 -6.74
C VAL A 80 11.04 -13.84 -7.61
N ASP A 81 12.10 -13.49 -8.34
CA ASP A 81 12.79 -14.36 -9.29
C ASP A 81 11.83 -15.09 -10.25
N GLY A 82 10.83 -14.34 -10.76
CA GLY A 82 9.84 -14.83 -11.70
C GLY A 82 8.70 -15.67 -11.10
N ARG A 83 8.73 -15.99 -9.82
CA ARG A 83 7.70 -16.76 -9.12
C ARG A 83 6.77 -15.84 -8.35
N GLN A 84 5.47 -16.05 -8.44
CA GLN A 84 4.49 -15.34 -7.61
C GLN A 84 4.66 -15.79 -6.15
N VAL A 85 4.89 -14.83 -5.26
CA VAL A 85 5.12 -15.05 -3.83
C VAL A 85 4.01 -14.50 -2.94
N ALA A 86 3.23 -13.55 -3.46
CA ALA A 86 2.06 -13.01 -2.77
C ALA A 86 1.00 -12.51 -3.74
N GLU A 87 -0.23 -12.47 -3.27
CA GLU A 87 -1.39 -11.91 -3.95
C GLU A 87 -2.28 -11.19 -2.93
N SER A 88 -2.92 -10.11 -3.35
CA SER A 88 -3.92 -9.43 -2.52
C SER A 88 -5.26 -10.15 -2.56
N GLU A 89 -6.13 -9.84 -1.61
CA GLU A 89 -7.55 -10.09 -1.81
C GLU A 89 -8.07 -9.34 -3.04
N SER A 90 -9.19 -9.81 -3.59
CA SER A 90 -9.85 -9.13 -4.70
C SER A 90 -10.49 -7.83 -4.23
N PHE A 91 -10.35 -6.78 -5.02
CA PHE A 91 -10.91 -5.46 -4.72
C PHE A 91 -11.53 -4.82 -5.97
N ASP A 92 -12.37 -3.82 -5.77
CA ASP A 92 -12.93 -3.04 -6.87
C ASP A 92 -11.81 -2.16 -7.48
N ALA A 93 -11.43 -2.50 -8.71
CA ALA A 93 -10.36 -1.79 -9.43
C ALA A 93 -10.63 -0.30 -9.63
N GLY A 94 -11.90 0.10 -9.71
CA GLY A 94 -12.30 1.49 -9.89
C GLY A 94 -12.07 2.39 -8.66
N GLN A 95 -11.94 1.79 -7.48
CA GLN A 95 -11.67 2.52 -6.24
C GLN A 95 -10.16 2.77 -6.02
N TYR A 96 -9.29 2.10 -6.76
CA TYR A 96 -7.84 2.17 -6.59
C TYR A 96 -7.16 2.49 -7.91
N ASP A 97 -7.36 3.73 -8.37
CA ASP A 97 -6.64 4.26 -9.51
C ASP A 97 -5.19 4.58 -9.10
N LEU A 98 -4.25 4.29 -9.99
CA LEU A 98 -2.83 4.62 -9.83
C LEU A 98 -2.46 5.94 -10.51
N THR A 99 -3.42 6.64 -11.09
CA THR A 99 -3.20 7.96 -11.68
C THR A 99 -2.80 8.94 -10.58
N SER A 100 -1.69 9.60 -10.75
CA SER A 100 -1.15 10.55 -9.78
C SER A 100 -0.30 11.59 -10.48
N ASP A 101 -0.43 12.84 -10.04
CA ASP A 101 0.47 13.94 -10.43
C ASP A 101 1.76 13.98 -9.59
N ALA A 102 1.84 13.12 -8.57
CA ALA A 102 3.03 13.02 -7.73
C ALA A 102 4.20 12.39 -8.51
N PRO A 103 5.42 12.86 -8.32
CA PRO A 103 6.59 12.30 -8.98
C PRO A 103 6.82 10.85 -8.54
N LEU A 104 7.16 9.98 -9.51
CA LEU A 104 7.61 8.63 -9.19
C LEU A 104 8.89 8.69 -8.35
N ARG A 105 8.86 8.05 -7.20
CA ARG A 105 10.03 7.93 -6.32
C ARG A 105 10.51 6.49 -6.30
N ILE A 106 11.82 6.29 -6.40
CA ILE A 106 12.46 4.98 -6.41
C ILE A 106 13.40 4.91 -5.22
N GLY A 107 13.25 3.85 -4.39
CA GLY A 107 14.06 3.67 -3.19
C GLY A 107 13.62 4.50 -1.98
N LEU A 108 12.47 5.16 -2.06
CA LEU A 108 11.86 5.87 -0.95
C LEU A 108 10.48 5.26 -0.65
N GLY A 109 10.31 4.71 0.54
CA GLY A 109 9.03 4.25 1.06
C GLY A 109 8.25 5.35 1.76
N SER A 110 7.18 4.99 2.44
CA SER A 110 6.36 5.91 3.23
C SER A 110 7.08 6.48 4.44
N SER A 111 8.03 5.74 4.99
CA SER A 111 8.67 6.09 6.27
C SER A 111 10.19 6.07 6.22
N ASP A 112 10.81 5.41 5.25
CA ASP A 112 12.26 5.23 5.21
C ASP A 112 12.78 4.96 3.79
N TYR A 113 14.10 5.01 3.64
CA TYR A 113 14.80 4.71 2.40
C TYR A 113 15.15 3.22 2.29
N PHE A 114 15.09 2.72 1.06
CA PHE A 114 15.56 1.37 0.78
C PHE A 114 17.07 1.27 0.98
N ALA A 115 17.49 0.50 1.98
CA ALA A 115 18.91 0.24 2.26
C ALA A 115 19.44 -0.87 1.35
N GLY A 116 19.80 -0.54 0.11
CA GLY A 116 20.24 -1.52 -0.87
C GLY A 116 20.61 -0.91 -2.20
N ARG A 117 20.73 -1.75 -3.21
CA ARG A 117 21.03 -1.34 -4.60
C ARG A 117 19.84 -1.72 -5.49
N LEU A 118 19.46 -0.81 -6.37
CA LEU A 118 18.41 -1.01 -7.38
C LEU A 118 19.03 -0.90 -8.76
N SER A 119 18.63 -1.76 -9.67
CA SER A 119 19.10 -1.77 -11.05
C SER A 119 17.95 -2.14 -11.98
N GLN A 120 18.03 -1.70 -13.23
CA GLN A 120 17.09 -2.05 -14.30
C GLN A 120 15.61 -1.80 -13.94
N VAL A 121 15.31 -0.68 -13.28
CA VAL A 121 13.92 -0.32 -12.95
C VAL A 121 13.14 -0.13 -14.25
N ARG A 122 12.00 -0.82 -14.36
CA ARG A 122 11.13 -0.79 -15.55
C ARG A 122 9.69 -0.57 -15.12
N LEU A 123 8.98 0.27 -15.85
CA LEU A 123 7.56 0.54 -15.64
C LEU A 123 6.78 0.16 -16.91
N TYR A 124 5.67 -0.54 -16.73
CA TYR A 124 4.81 -0.98 -17.83
C TYR A 124 3.42 -0.40 -17.66
N ARG A 125 2.83 0.11 -18.75
CA ARG A 125 1.45 0.62 -18.79
C ARG A 125 0.39 -0.49 -18.85
N ARG A 126 0.78 -1.74 -18.77
CA ARG A 126 -0.10 -2.91 -18.76
C ARG A 126 0.36 -3.93 -17.74
N ALA A 127 -0.55 -4.76 -17.30
CA ALA A 127 -0.20 -5.92 -16.51
C ALA A 127 0.63 -6.92 -17.35
N LEU A 128 1.73 -7.37 -16.80
CA LEU A 128 2.50 -8.48 -17.36
C LEU A 128 1.89 -9.80 -16.91
N ASN A 129 1.87 -10.78 -17.81
CA ASN A 129 1.49 -12.12 -17.44
C ASN A 129 2.64 -12.89 -16.76
N PRO A 130 2.37 -14.01 -16.07
CA PRO A 130 3.42 -14.74 -15.34
C PRO A 130 4.60 -15.19 -16.20
N ALA A 131 4.36 -15.57 -17.46
CA ALA A 131 5.42 -15.99 -18.38
C ALA A 131 6.33 -14.82 -18.79
N GLU A 132 5.77 -13.62 -18.94
CA GLU A 132 6.53 -12.40 -19.22
C GLU A 132 7.40 -12.03 -18.02
N VAL A 133 6.84 -12.09 -16.81
CA VAL A 133 7.60 -11.84 -15.57
C VAL A 133 8.74 -12.86 -15.41
N GLY A 134 8.47 -14.14 -15.70
CA GLY A 134 9.49 -15.20 -15.66
C GLY A 134 10.63 -14.95 -16.66
N ARG A 135 10.32 -14.51 -17.89
CA ARG A 135 11.34 -14.15 -18.88
C ARG A 135 12.21 -12.98 -18.44
N LEU A 136 11.60 -11.95 -17.84
CA LEU A 136 12.35 -10.81 -17.32
C LEU A 136 13.29 -11.21 -16.17
N ALA A 137 12.86 -12.12 -15.32
CA ALA A 137 13.70 -12.64 -14.24
C ALA A 137 14.89 -13.48 -14.74
N GLY A 138 14.74 -14.18 -15.86
CA GLY A 138 15.79 -14.97 -16.49
C GLY A 138 16.75 -14.17 -17.40
N ALA A 139 16.37 -12.97 -17.78
CA ALA A 139 17.22 -12.08 -18.60
C ALA A 139 18.27 -11.40 -17.67
N LYS A 140 19.44 -12.04 -17.55
CA LYS A 140 20.61 -11.49 -16.86
C LYS A 140 21.46 -10.64 -17.80
#